data_f5eee7064381aead9ac2c63b7c61e683
#
_entry.id   f5eee7064381aead9ac2c63b7c61e683
#
_cell.length_a   1.000
_cell.length_b   1.000
_cell.length_c   1.000
_cell.angle_alpha   90.00
_cell.angle_beta   90.00
_cell.angle_gamma   90.00
#
_symmetry.space_group_name_H-M   'P 1'
#
loop_
_entity.id
_entity.type
_entity.pdbx_description
1 polymer ?
#
loop_
_entity_poly.entity_id
_entity_poly.type
_entity_poly.pdbx_seq_one_letter_code
_entity_poly.pdbx_strand_id
1 'polypeptide(L)' 'MTPTSSYDIHSEARGAHWIAWITRGGTKPEHSVVVVGATQAEAEASARKWADSQA' A
#
# COMPACT_ATOMS: atom_id res chain seq x y z
N MET A 1 7.15 13.00 -18.15
CA MET A 1 7.47 11.59 -18.12
C MET A 1 6.48 10.79 -17.30
N THR A 2 6.06 9.70 -17.81
CA THR A 2 5.06 8.88 -17.14
C THR A 2 5.73 7.74 -16.39
N PRO A 3 5.41 7.52 -15.15
CA PRO A 3 5.97 6.40 -14.43
C PRO A 3 5.52 5.09 -15.06
N THR A 4 6.40 4.11 -15.01
CA THR A 4 6.09 2.82 -15.58
C THR A 4 5.03 2.09 -14.76
N SER A 5 4.96 2.40 -13.49
CA SER A 5 3.88 1.87 -12.67
C SER A 5 3.29 3.01 -11.87
N SER A 6 1.99 3.08 -11.88
CA SER A 6 1.29 4.13 -11.20
C SER A 6 0.35 3.49 -10.20
N TYR A 7 0.50 3.82 -8.95
CA TYR A 7 -0.36 3.27 -7.92
C TYR A 7 -0.50 4.27 -6.79
N ASP A 8 -1.55 4.10 -6.01
CA ASP A 8 -1.79 4.92 -4.83
C ASP A 8 -1.64 4.05 -3.61
N ILE A 9 -1.04 4.62 -2.57
CA ILE A 9 -0.90 3.93 -1.29
C ILE A 9 -1.89 4.53 -0.32
N HIS A 10 -2.67 3.68 0.30
CA HIS A 10 -3.64 4.08 1.31
C HIS A 10 -3.25 3.45 2.64
N SER A 11 -3.56 4.14 3.73
CA SER A 11 -3.27 3.61 5.05
C SER A 11 -4.38 4.00 6.00
N GLU A 12 -4.52 3.22 7.06
CA GLU A 12 -5.57 3.44 8.04
C GLU A 12 -5.10 2.91 9.38
N ALA A 13 -5.40 3.66 10.44
CA ALA A 13 -5.08 3.21 11.78
C ALA A 13 -6.06 2.14 12.22
N ARG A 14 -5.54 1.07 12.81
CA ARG A 14 -6.35 -0.03 13.30
C ARG A 14 -5.88 -0.40 14.70
N GLY A 15 -6.46 0.26 15.71
CA GLY A 15 -6.06 -0.03 17.08
C GLY A 15 -4.60 0.31 17.30
N ALA A 16 -3.80 -0.68 17.67
CA ALA A 16 -2.40 -0.47 18.00
C ALA A 16 -1.48 -0.56 16.80
N HIS A 17 -2.03 -0.77 15.61
CA HIS A 17 -1.19 -0.91 14.42
C HIS A 17 -1.85 -0.20 13.24
N TRP A 18 -1.11 -0.13 12.14
CA TRP A 18 -1.59 0.48 10.91
C TRP A 18 -1.65 -0.56 9.81
N ILE A 19 -2.60 -0.39 8.93
CA ILE A 19 -2.66 -1.22 7.72
C ILE A 19 -2.47 -0.30 6.51
N ALA A 20 -1.99 -0.87 5.43
CA ALA A 20 -1.81 -0.13 4.18
C ALA A 20 -2.07 -1.06 3.01
N TRP A 21 -2.53 -0.48 1.93
CA TRP A 21 -2.77 -1.25 0.70
C TRP A 21 -2.55 -0.32 -0.48
N ILE A 22 -2.43 -0.90 -1.66
CA ILE A 22 -2.28 -0.11 -2.87
C ILE A 22 -3.47 -0.33 -3.78
N THR A 23 -3.74 0.69 -4.59
CA THR A 23 -4.77 0.61 -5.61
C THR A 23 -4.16 1.09 -6.92
N ARG A 24 -4.70 0.59 -8.01
CA ARG A 24 -4.26 0.99 -9.34
C ARG A 24 -5.48 1.38 -10.14
N GLY A 25 -5.76 2.69 -10.11
CA GLY A 25 -6.86 3.22 -10.90
C GLY A 25 -8.23 2.91 -10.35
N GLY A 26 -8.32 2.56 -9.07
CA GLY A 26 -9.59 2.26 -8.46
C GLY A 26 -9.52 2.42 -6.96
N THR A 27 -10.58 1.98 -6.29
CA THR A 27 -10.65 2.08 -4.84
C THR A 27 -10.43 0.74 -4.15
N LYS A 28 -10.40 -0.34 -4.91
CA LYS A 28 -10.19 -1.66 -4.32
C LYS A 28 -8.70 -1.96 -4.22
N PRO A 29 -8.27 -2.63 -3.15
CA PRO A 29 -6.86 -3.01 -3.03
C PRO A 29 -6.43 -3.90 -4.19
N GLU A 30 -5.21 -3.67 -4.64
CA GLU A 30 -4.65 -4.49 -5.70
C GLU A 30 -4.45 -5.91 -5.19
N HIS A 31 -4.99 -6.89 -5.88
CA HIS A 31 -4.91 -8.29 -5.49
C HIS A 31 -5.44 -8.54 -4.07
N SER A 32 -6.21 -7.60 -3.53
CA SER A 32 -6.77 -7.71 -2.20
C SER A 32 -5.70 -7.90 -1.12
N VAL A 33 -4.51 -7.37 -1.34
CA VAL A 33 -3.42 -7.47 -0.39
C VAL A 33 -3.42 -6.25 0.52
N VAL A 34 -3.35 -6.51 1.81
CA VAL A 34 -3.23 -5.47 2.81
C VAL A 34 -2.03 -5.81 3.68
N VAL A 35 -1.15 -4.85 3.89
CA VAL A 35 0.04 -5.05 4.72
C VAL A 35 -0.15 -4.34 6.05
N VAL A 36 0.60 -4.77 7.05
CA VAL A 36 0.48 -4.27 8.40
C VAL A 36 1.83 -3.72 8.86
N GLY A 37 1.80 -2.61 9.58
CA GLY A 37 2.99 -2.04 10.19
C GLY A 37 2.66 -1.48 11.55
N ALA A 38 3.69 -1.26 12.36
CA ALA A 38 3.51 -0.69 13.68
C ALA A 38 3.17 0.79 13.61
N THR A 39 3.60 1.47 12.55
CA THR A 39 3.30 2.88 12.32
C THR A 39 2.82 3.06 10.90
N GLN A 40 2.25 4.24 10.64
CA GLN A 40 1.81 4.57 9.30
C GLN A 40 2.98 4.47 8.31
N ALA A 41 4.12 5.01 8.69
CA ALA A 41 5.29 4.99 7.81
C ALA A 41 5.72 3.57 7.49
N GLU A 42 5.69 2.69 8.48
CA GLU A 42 6.06 1.30 8.25
C GLU A 42 5.07 0.59 7.34
N ALA A 43 3.78 0.82 7.58
CA ALA A 43 2.76 0.18 6.77
C ALA A 43 2.87 0.64 5.31
N GLU A 44 3.06 1.93 5.11
CA GLU A 44 3.17 2.47 3.76
C GLU A 44 4.44 2.01 3.07
N ALA A 45 5.55 1.92 3.81
CA ALA A 45 6.79 1.43 3.24
C ALA A 45 6.66 -0.04 2.82
N SER A 46 5.97 -0.83 3.64
CA SER A 46 5.73 -2.23 3.29
C SER A 46 4.85 -2.37 2.06
N ALA A 47 3.83 -1.52 1.95
CA ALA A 47 2.95 -1.54 0.79
C ALA A 47 3.73 -1.17 -0.47
N ARG A 48 4.60 -0.17 -0.37
CA ARG A 48 5.43 0.24 -1.50
C ARG A 48 6.37 -0.87 -1.92
N LYS A 49 6.99 -1.53 -0.96
CA LYS A 49 7.90 -2.62 -1.24
C LYS A 49 7.18 -3.76 -1.94
N TRP A 50 5.97 -4.06 -1.48
CA TRP A 50 5.18 -5.08 -2.13
C TRP A 50 4.84 -4.69 -3.57
N ALA A 51 4.44 -3.43 -3.78
CA ALA A 51 4.12 -2.95 -5.11
C ALA A 51 5.31 -3.05 -6.05
N ASP A 52 6.50 -2.70 -5.56
CA ASP A 52 7.71 -2.79 -6.36
C ASP A 52 8.03 -4.23 -6.70
N SER A 53 7.77 -5.16 -5.79
CA SER A 53 7.99 -6.57 -6.05
C SER A 53 7.07 -7.13 -7.11
N GLN A 54 5.88 -6.55 -7.22
CA GLN A 54 4.90 -7.04 -8.18
C GLN A 54 5.03 -6.41 -9.55
N ALA A 55 5.85 -5.42 -9.66
CA ALA A 55 6.01 -4.67 -10.93
C ALA A 55 6.72 -5.45 -12.03
#